data_8337cf3c5c7249e143917572c277597c
#
_entry.id   8337cf3c5c7249e143917572c277597c
#
_cell.length_a   1.000
_cell.length_b   1.000
_cell.length_c   1.000
_cell.angle_alpha   90.00
_cell.angle_beta   90.00
_cell.angle_gamma   90.00
#
_symmetry.space_group_name_H-M   'P 1'
#
loop_
_entity.id
_entity.type
_entity.pdbx_description
1 polymer ?
#
loop_
_entity_poly.entity_id
_entity_poly.type
_entity_poly.pdbx_seq_one_letter_code
_entity_poly.pdbx_strand_id
1 'polypeptide(L)'
;FTSPKMSQVGDFRVQGRNVEMGIKASESGILVYSGNCSGDLQHMKQGKSEVLISFPGDGQYSDCELTLIDASGNTSEPLPLGTVRIDSTPPVLAEIKPVPEKIHIDRPSYSFKTSKSGTLNFSGKCRGNVDKAVVGINHIALLTAEPGVYNDCTLTLTDSSNNQSQPLKISPFVVEGQS
;
A
#
# COMPACT_ATOMS: atom_id res chain seq x y z
N PHE A 1 29.50 -6.85 -32.72
CA PHE A 1 28.17 -7.09 -32.17
C PHE A 1 28.22 -6.99 -30.66
N THR A 2 27.50 -6.01 -30.10
CA THR A 2 27.42 -5.79 -28.65
C THR A 2 26.03 -6.17 -28.17
N SER A 3 25.99 -6.92 -27.06
CA SER A 3 24.72 -7.23 -26.40
C SER A 3 24.19 -5.99 -25.68
N PRO A 4 22.87 -5.75 -25.68
CA PRO A 4 22.29 -4.65 -24.90
C PRO A 4 22.54 -4.86 -23.42
N LYS A 5 22.56 -3.75 -22.70
CA LYS A 5 22.72 -3.74 -21.24
C LYS A 5 21.53 -3.05 -20.61
N MET A 6 21.03 -3.61 -19.51
CA MET A 6 19.96 -3.03 -18.71
C MET A 6 20.40 -2.87 -17.26
N SER A 7 19.85 -1.86 -16.61
CA SER A 7 20.03 -1.64 -15.18
C SER A 7 18.76 -1.06 -14.58
N GLN A 8 18.55 -1.34 -13.30
CA GLN A 8 17.45 -0.75 -12.55
C GLN A 8 17.78 0.70 -12.20
N VAL A 9 16.79 1.57 -12.29
CA VAL A 9 16.91 2.98 -11.94
C VAL A 9 16.09 3.23 -10.69
N GLY A 10 16.75 3.48 -9.56
CA GLY A 10 16.09 3.68 -8.28
C GLY A 10 15.50 2.39 -7.70
N ASP A 11 14.70 2.55 -6.66
CA ASP A 11 14.03 1.43 -6.02
C ASP A 11 12.68 1.15 -6.69
N PHE A 12 12.22 -0.10 -6.64
CA PHE A 12 10.90 -0.43 -7.11
C PHE A 12 9.84 -0.19 -6.03
N ARG A 13 8.60 0.04 -6.46
CA ARG A 13 7.44 0.23 -5.57
C ARG A 13 6.43 -0.88 -5.78
N VAL A 14 5.94 -1.44 -4.67
CA VAL A 14 4.92 -2.48 -4.70
C VAL A 14 3.56 -1.84 -4.44
N GLN A 15 2.61 -2.07 -5.35
CA GLN A 15 1.22 -1.63 -5.21
C GLN A 15 0.28 -2.79 -5.54
N GLY A 16 -0.35 -3.36 -4.51
CA GLY A 16 -1.19 -4.53 -4.71
C GLY A 16 -0.38 -5.69 -5.29
N ARG A 17 -0.74 -6.15 -6.47
CA ARG A 17 -0.04 -7.24 -7.18
C ARG A 17 0.98 -6.74 -8.20
N ASN A 18 1.21 -5.44 -8.25
CA ASN A 18 2.08 -4.84 -9.26
C ASN A 18 3.31 -4.20 -8.64
N VAL A 19 4.39 -4.19 -9.42
CA VAL A 19 5.62 -3.50 -9.07
C VAL A 19 5.90 -2.45 -10.15
N GLU A 20 6.08 -1.21 -9.74
CA GLU A 20 6.55 -0.14 -10.62
C GLU A 20 8.06 -0.03 -10.49
N MET A 21 8.75 -0.06 -11.62
CA MET A 21 10.21 -0.03 -11.64
C MET A 21 10.72 0.79 -12.82
N GLY A 22 11.76 1.60 -12.57
CA GLY A 22 12.50 2.27 -13.62
C GLY A 22 13.62 1.38 -14.14
N ILE A 23 13.79 1.32 -15.46
CA ILE A 23 14.89 0.61 -16.09
C ILE A 23 15.57 1.50 -17.12
N LYS A 24 16.86 1.27 -17.30
CA LYS A 24 17.68 1.96 -18.33
C LYS A 24 18.27 0.92 -19.24
N ALA A 25 18.15 1.14 -20.55
CA ALA A 25 18.73 0.26 -21.56
C ALA A 25 19.73 1.00 -22.42
N SER A 26 20.80 0.31 -22.81
CA SER A 26 21.81 0.85 -23.71
C SER A 26 21.34 0.91 -25.16
N GLU A 27 20.36 0.10 -25.52
CA GLU A 27 19.82 -0.02 -26.87
C GLU A 27 18.32 -0.27 -26.82
N SER A 28 17.64 -0.02 -27.94
CA SER A 28 16.23 -0.37 -28.08
C SER A 28 16.09 -1.88 -28.36
N GLY A 29 14.96 -2.47 -28.00
CA GLY A 29 14.71 -3.88 -28.23
C GLY A 29 13.40 -4.37 -27.68
N ILE A 30 13.24 -5.69 -27.69
CA ILE A 30 12.08 -6.38 -27.12
C ILE A 30 12.43 -6.84 -25.72
N LEU A 31 11.55 -6.50 -24.78
CA LEU A 31 11.70 -6.85 -23.37
C LEU A 31 10.97 -8.15 -23.09
N VAL A 32 11.68 -9.12 -22.54
CA VAL A 32 11.16 -10.45 -22.21
C VAL A 32 11.20 -10.65 -20.71
N TYR A 33 10.09 -11.12 -20.15
CA TYR A 33 9.92 -11.41 -18.74
C TYR A 33 9.99 -12.91 -18.51
N SER A 34 10.74 -13.35 -17.50
CA SER A 34 10.84 -14.76 -17.12
C SER A 34 10.56 -14.92 -15.64
N GLY A 35 10.15 -16.14 -15.25
CA GLY A 35 9.68 -16.41 -13.90
C GLY A 35 8.20 -16.14 -13.74
N ASN A 36 7.74 -15.98 -12.50
CA ASN A 36 6.32 -15.76 -12.20
C ASN A 36 5.94 -14.29 -12.26
N CYS A 37 6.27 -13.62 -13.35
CA CYS A 37 5.93 -12.21 -13.55
C CYS A 37 5.67 -11.93 -15.01
N SER A 38 4.93 -10.85 -15.27
CA SER A 38 4.69 -10.32 -16.61
C SER A 38 4.71 -8.80 -16.54
N GLY A 39 5.04 -8.14 -17.64
CA GLY A 39 5.10 -6.69 -17.69
C GLY A 39 4.26 -6.09 -18.79
N ASP A 40 3.94 -4.79 -18.63
CA ASP A 40 3.16 -4.04 -19.61
C ASP A 40 4.00 -3.51 -20.78
N LEU A 41 5.30 -3.37 -20.57
CA LEU A 41 6.23 -2.85 -21.58
C LEU A 41 6.88 -3.99 -22.34
N GLN A 42 6.57 -4.12 -23.64
CA GLN A 42 7.16 -5.13 -24.51
C GLN A 42 8.26 -4.59 -25.41
N HIS A 43 8.16 -3.32 -25.78
CA HIS A 43 9.16 -2.66 -26.61
C HIS A 43 9.82 -1.55 -25.83
N MET A 44 11.10 -1.68 -25.60
CA MET A 44 11.87 -0.70 -24.86
C MET A 44 12.71 0.15 -25.81
N LYS A 45 12.71 1.45 -25.55
CA LYS A 45 13.59 2.39 -26.25
C LYS A 45 14.90 2.53 -25.50
N GLN A 46 15.96 2.89 -26.20
CA GLN A 46 17.22 3.27 -25.57
C GLN A 46 16.99 4.38 -24.54
N GLY A 47 17.58 4.27 -23.37
CA GLY A 47 17.44 5.24 -22.29
C GLY A 47 16.59 4.70 -21.15
N LYS A 48 15.95 5.60 -20.42
CA LYS A 48 15.15 5.27 -19.24
C LYS A 48 13.68 5.04 -19.61
N SER A 49 13.08 4.04 -19.00
CA SER A 49 11.64 3.73 -19.11
C SER A 49 11.10 3.25 -17.79
N GLU A 50 9.79 3.47 -17.58
CA GLU A 50 9.06 2.90 -16.45
C GLU A 50 8.34 1.64 -16.91
N VAL A 51 8.36 0.60 -16.08
CA VAL A 51 7.68 -0.65 -16.37
C VAL A 51 6.81 -1.04 -15.18
N LEU A 52 5.63 -1.55 -15.48
CA LEU A 52 4.71 -2.11 -14.50
C LEU A 52 4.75 -3.63 -14.65
N ILE A 53 5.21 -4.30 -13.59
CA ILE A 53 5.36 -5.76 -13.56
C ILE A 53 4.28 -6.33 -12.67
N SER A 54 3.53 -7.31 -13.19
CA SER A 54 2.41 -7.95 -12.49
C SER A 54 2.77 -9.36 -12.03
N PHE A 55 2.28 -9.71 -10.85
CA PHE A 55 2.47 -11.04 -10.25
C PHE A 55 1.12 -11.75 -10.11
N PRO A 56 1.10 -13.10 -10.15
CA PRO A 56 -0.16 -13.85 -10.21
C PRO A 56 -0.97 -13.83 -8.91
N GLY A 57 -0.35 -13.51 -7.78
CA GLY A 57 -1.04 -13.48 -6.49
C GLY A 57 -0.12 -13.11 -5.36
N ASP A 58 -0.63 -13.21 -4.15
CA ASP A 58 0.16 -12.93 -2.94
C ASP A 58 1.23 -14.01 -2.75
N GLY A 59 2.38 -13.61 -2.25
CA GLY A 59 3.51 -14.49 -2.01
C GLY A 59 4.84 -13.79 -2.14
N GLN A 60 5.90 -14.58 -2.03
CA GLN A 60 7.26 -14.11 -2.19
C GLN A 60 7.82 -14.66 -3.49
N TYR A 61 8.36 -13.78 -4.32
CA TYR A 61 8.88 -14.11 -5.65
C TYR A 61 10.34 -13.69 -5.74
N SER A 62 11.19 -14.61 -6.16
CA SER A 62 12.62 -14.33 -6.36
C SER A 62 13.12 -14.78 -7.73
N ASP A 63 12.22 -15.16 -8.62
CA ASP A 63 12.53 -15.72 -9.94
C ASP A 63 12.23 -14.76 -11.10
N CYS A 64 11.80 -13.53 -10.83
CA CYS A 64 11.46 -12.58 -11.89
C CYS A 64 12.71 -11.93 -12.46
N GLU A 65 12.92 -12.09 -13.75
CA GLU A 65 14.05 -11.53 -14.47
C GLU A 65 13.57 -10.91 -15.78
N LEU A 66 14.25 -9.87 -16.22
CA LEU A 66 14.02 -9.20 -17.48
C LEU A 66 15.24 -9.37 -18.39
N THR A 67 15.00 -9.66 -19.66
CA THR A 67 16.04 -9.67 -20.70
C THR A 67 15.60 -8.78 -21.85
N LEU A 68 16.57 -8.21 -22.54
CA LEU A 68 16.33 -7.35 -23.70
C LEU A 68 16.97 -7.98 -24.92
N ILE A 69 16.21 -8.09 -26.01
CA ILE A 69 16.68 -8.61 -27.29
C ILE A 69 16.68 -7.46 -28.29
N ASP A 70 17.86 -7.14 -28.83
CA ASP A 70 18.00 -6.04 -29.80
C ASP A 70 17.53 -6.46 -31.19
N ALA A 71 17.57 -5.52 -32.14
CA ALA A 71 17.12 -5.78 -33.52
C ALA A 71 17.99 -6.80 -34.27
N SER A 72 19.22 -7.02 -33.80
CA SER A 72 20.15 -7.98 -34.39
C SER A 72 20.06 -9.37 -33.74
N GLY A 73 19.16 -9.53 -32.75
CA GLY A 73 18.96 -10.79 -32.02
C GLY A 73 19.92 -11.00 -30.85
N ASN A 74 20.71 -9.99 -30.45
CA ASN A 74 21.57 -10.10 -29.29
C ASN A 74 20.76 -9.94 -28.00
N THR A 75 21.01 -10.80 -27.03
CA THR A 75 20.27 -10.84 -25.76
C THR A 75 21.15 -10.23 -24.64
N SER A 76 20.55 -9.40 -23.81
CA SER A 76 21.20 -8.84 -22.62
C SER A 76 21.42 -9.90 -21.55
N GLU A 77 22.29 -9.60 -20.58
CA GLU A 77 22.30 -10.35 -19.34
C GLU A 77 20.95 -10.19 -18.64
N PRO A 78 20.46 -11.23 -17.94
CA PRO A 78 19.22 -11.09 -17.19
C PRO A 78 19.33 -10.02 -16.10
N LEU A 79 18.30 -9.19 -15.96
CA LEU A 79 18.18 -8.23 -14.88
C LEU A 79 17.21 -8.82 -13.85
N PRO A 80 17.70 -9.35 -12.72
CA PRO A 80 16.83 -9.90 -11.70
C PRO A 80 16.19 -8.78 -10.87
N LEU A 81 14.93 -8.96 -10.49
CA LEU A 81 14.26 -8.04 -9.57
C LEU A 81 14.69 -8.26 -8.11
N GLY A 82 15.32 -9.41 -7.82
CA GLY A 82 15.57 -9.83 -6.45
C GLY A 82 14.31 -10.40 -5.81
N THR A 83 14.20 -10.31 -4.50
CA THR A 83 13.05 -10.82 -3.77
C THR A 83 11.95 -9.77 -3.74
N VAL A 84 10.78 -10.12 -4.24
CA VAL A 84 9.57 -9.29 -4.23
C VAL A 84 8.50 -9.97 -3.39
N ARG A 85 7.95 -9.26 -2.42
CA ARG A 85 6.84 -9.74 -1.61
C ARG A 85 5.56 -9.04 -2.04
N ILE A 86 4.58 -9.82 -2.49
CA ILE A 86 3.28 -9.33 -2.91
C ILE A 86 2.26 -9.63 -1.83
N ASP A 87 1.57 -8.59 -1.37
CA ASP A 87 0.48 -8.70 -0.40
C ASP A 87 -0.62 -7.76 -0.88
N SER A 88 -1.69 -8.33 -1.42
CA SER A 88 -2.84 -7.58 -1.91
C SER A 88 -4.05 -7.68 -0.98
N THR A 89 -3.87 -8.22 0.22
CA THR A 89 -4.95 -8.39 1.19
C THR A 89 -5.13 -7.12 2.01
N PRO A 90 -6.32 -6.46 1.98
CA PRO A 90 -6.55 -5.28 2.80
C PRO A 90 -6.61 -5.60 4.29
N PRO A 91 -6.28 -4.63 5.16
CA PRO A 91 -6.53 -4.78 6.58
C PRO A 91 -8.03 -4.92 6.88
N VAL A 92 -8.36 -5.60 7.97
CA VAL A 92 -9.74 -5.74 8.46
C VAL A 92 -9.81 -5.07 9.83
N LEU A 93 -10.76 -4.16 9.99
CA LEU A 93 -10.98 -3.41 11.23
C LEU A 93 -12.26 -3.87 11.90
N ALA A 94 -12.25 -3.87 13.24
CA ALA A 94 -13.43 -4.15 14.04
C ALA A 94 -13.43 -3.29 15.29
N GLU A 95 -14.59 -2.73 15.65
CA GLU A 95 -14.75 -1.97 16.89
C GLU A 95 -14.75 -2.93 18.08
N ILE A 96 -13.96 -2.63 19.10
CA ILE A 96 -13.86 -3.45 20.32
C ILE A 96 -14.56 -2.76 21.47
N LYS A 97 -14.21 -1.49 21.73
CA LYS A 97 -14.84 -0.73 22.81
C LYS A 97 -15.22 0.66 22.29
N PRO A 98 -16.51 0.91 22.06
CA PRO A 98 -16.96 2.20 21.57
C PRO A 98 -16.87 3.27 22.66
N VAL A 99 -16.97 4.52 22.23
CA VAL A 99 -17.19 5.64 23.15
C VAL A 99 -18.58 5.49 23.74
N PRO A 100 -18.79 5.74 25.05
CA PRO A 100 -20.15 5.77 25.61
C PRO A 100 -21.05 6.74 24.87
N GLU A 101 -22.35 6.43 24.80
CA GLU A 101 -23.31 7.22 24.02
C GLU A 101 -23.33 8.71 24.37
N LYS A 102 -23.06 9.04 25.63
CA LYS A 102 -22.98 10.43 26.12
C LYS A 102 -21.75 10.61 26.97
N ILE A 103 -21.02 11.66 26.69
CA ILE A 103 -19.79 11.98 27.40
C ILE A 103 -19.69 13.48 27.64
N HIS A 104 -18.88 13.86 28.65
CA HIS A 104 -18.57 15.25 28.99
C HIS A 104 -17.08 15.55 28.82
N ILE A 105 -16.31 14.67 28.17
CA ILE A 105 -14.87 14.79 28.02
C ILE A 105 -14.49 15.03 26.56
N ASP A 106 -13.39 15.73 26.36
CA ASP A 106 -12.92 16.12 25.03
C ASP A 106 -12.01 15.07 24.37
N ARG A 107 -11.62 14.04 25.10
CA ARG A 107 -10.74 12.98 24.57
C ARG A 107 -11.21 11.59 25.00
N PRO A 108 -12.35 11.14 24.49
CA PRO A 108 -12.84 9.82 24.88
C PRO A 108 -11.93 8.70 24.34
N SER A 109 -11.82 7.63 25.11
CA SER A 109 -11.10 6.43 24.69
C SER A 109 -11.91 5.65 23.68
N TYR A 110 -11.23 5.13 22.69
CA TYR A 110 -11.81 4.26 21.67
C TYR A 110 -10.88 3.09 21.40
N SER A 111 -11.42 1.88 21.28
CA SER A 111 -10.62 0.69 21.02
C SER A 111 -11.13 -0.05 19.80
N PHE A 112 -10.23 -0.45 18.94
CA PHE A 112 -10.52 -1.22 17.75
C PHE A 112 -9.45 -2.28 17.53
N LYS A 113 -9.77 -3.27 16.73
CA LYS A 113 -8.85 -4.34 16.36
C LYS A 113 -8.55 -4.24 14.87
N THR A 114 -7.30 -4.46 14.49
CA THR A 114 -6.90 -4.52 13.10
C THR A 114 -6.09 -5.79 12.82
N SER A 115 -6.29 -6.36 11.64
CA SER A 115 -5.55 -7.54 11.18
C SER A 115 -4.12 -7.22 10.73
N LYS A 116 -3.82 -5.94 10.48
CA LYS A 116 -2.51 -5.49 10.01
C LYS A 116 -2.14 -4.16 10.63
N SER A 117 -0.84 -3.88 10.68
CA SER A 117 -0.33 -2.55 11.03
C SER A 117 -0.44 -1.61 9.85
N GLY A 118 -0.50 -0.32 10.10
CA GLY A 118 -0.55 0.67 9.04
C GLY A 118 -0.86 2.08 9.51
N THR A 119 -1.21 2.94 8.54
CA THR A 119 -1.54 4.34 8.76
C THR A 119 -3.05 4.52 8.87
N LEU A 120 -3.47 5.25 9.89
CA LEU A 120 -4.88 5.55 10.17
C LEU A 120 -5.32 6.82 9.48
N ASN A 121 -6.53 6.80 8.92
CA ASN A 121 -7.21 7.98 8.39
C ASN A 121 -8.60 8.08 9.00
N PHE A 122 -8.91 9.25 9.53
CA PHE A 122 -10.21 9.54 10.14
C PHE A 122 -11.02 10.43 9.21
N SER A 123 -12.32 10.21 9.14
CA SER A 123 -13.22 11.10 8.41
C SER A 123 -14.44 11.44 9.28
N GLY A 124 -15.17 12.46 8.85
CA GLY A 124 -16.23 13.05 9.63
C GLY A 124 -15.68 14.03 10.65
N LYS A 125 -16.39 14.19 11.77
CA LYS A 125 -15.99 15.14 12.81
C LYS A 125 -14.89 14.65 13.73
N CYS A 126 -14.56 13.36 13.65
CA CYS A 126 -13.58 12.76 14.55
C CYS A 126 -12.16 12.85 14.00
N ARG A 127 -11.23 12.96 14.91
CA ARG A 127 -9.80 12.79 14.66
C ARG A 127 -9.25 11.91 15.77
N GLY A 128 -8.18 11.20 15.49
CA GLY A 128 -7.48 10.43 16.51
C GLY A 128 -6.24 11.14 16.98
N ASN A 129 -5.78 10.79 18.18
CA ASN A 129 -4.53 11.31 18.73
C ASN A 129 -3.28 10.67 18.12
N VAL A 130 -3.46 9.60 17.33
CA VAL A 130 -2.38 8.89 16.63
C VAL A 130 -2.79 8.66 15.18
N ASP A 131 -1.80 8.53 14.32
CA ASP A 131 -1.98 8.27 12.89
C ASP A 131 -1.49 6.90 12.46
N LYS A 132 -1.09 6.04 13.40
CA LYS A 132 -0.61 4.70 13.13
C LYS A 132 -1.24 3.69 14.07
N ALA A 133 -1.43 2.47 13.57
CA ALA A 133 -1.92 1.35 14.36
C ALA A 133 -1.02 0.14 14.19
N VAL A 134 -1.01 -0.73 15.19
CA VAL A 134 -0.28 -2.00 15.17
C VAL A 134 -1.27 -3.15 15.10
N VAL A 135 -0.85 -4.29 14.57
CA VAL A 135 -1.70 -5.49 14.50
C VAL A 135 -2.23 -5.85 15.89
N GLY A 136 -3.52 -6.17 15.97
CA GLY A 136 -4.18 -6.49 17.25
C GLY A 136 -5.09 -5.37 17.72
N ILE A 137 -5.29 -5.28 19.04
CA ILE A 137 -6.16 -4.28 19.65
C ILE A 137 -5.38 -2.98 19.89
N ASN A 138 -5.96 -1.87 19.42
CA ASN A 138 -5.41 -0.53 19.61
C ASN A 138 -6.33 0.29 20.51
N HIS A 139 -5.74 1.01 21.45
CA HIS A 139 -6.43 1.94 22.33
C HIS A 139 -6.00 3.36 21.96
N ILE A 140 -6.95 4.15 21.50
CA ILE A 140 -6.67 5.54 21.06
C ILE A 140 -7.60 6.50 21.79
N ALA A 141 -7.28 7.79 21.70
CA ALA A 141 -8.17 8.85 22.14
C ALA A 141 -8.70 9.57 20.89
N LEU A 142 -10.00 9.84 20.87
CA LEU A 142 -10.61 10.67 19.84
C LEU A 142 -10.56 12.12 20.28
N LEU A 143 -10.26 13.00 19.34
CA LEU A 143 -10.18 14.43 19.60
C LEU A 143 -11.54 15.03 19.24
N THR A 144 -12.31 15.40 20.29
CA THR A 144 -13.67 15.92 20.16
C THR A 144 -13.75 17.28 20.85
N ALA A 145 -13.23 18.31 20.19
CA ALA A 145 -13.07 19.64 20.77
C ALA A 145 -14.40 20.37 20.98
N GLU A 146 -15.42 20.03 20.22
CA GLU A 146 -16.70 20.74 20.24
C GLU A 146 -17.82 19.85 20.78
N PRO A 147 -18.72 20.40 21.62
CA PRO A 147 -19.95 19.66 21.95
C PRO A 147 -20.81 19.38 20.71
N GLY A 148 -21.54 18.30 20.74
CA GLY A 148 -22.45 17.96 19.64
C GLY A 148 -22.55 16.46 19.41
N VAL A 149 -23.21 16.12 18.31
CA VAL A 149 -23.44 14.74 17.90
C VAL A 149 -22.33 14.30 16.94
N TYR A 150 -21.72 13.17 17.25
CA TYR A 150 -20.67 12.53 16.45
C TYR A 150 -21.23 11.23 15.87
N ASN A 151 -21.84 11.32 14.70
CA ASN A 151 -22.49 10.18 14.03
C ASN A 151 -21.98 9.92 12.61
N ASP A 152 -20.95 10.66 12.20
CA ASP A 152 -20.39 10.56 10.85
C ASP A 152 -18.92 10.09 10.83
N CYS A 153 -18.44 9.63 11.98
CA CYS A 153 -17.02 9.27 12.12
C CYS A 153 -16.73 7.91 11.52
N THR A 154 -15.69 7.84 10.69
CA THR A 154 -15.18 6.60 10.14
C THR A 154 -13.66 6.55 10.26
N LEU A 155 -13.12 5.34 10.25
CA LEU A 155 -11.72 5.05 10.37
C LEU A 155 -11.32 4.08 9.26
N THR A 156 -10.25 4.39 8.55
CA THR A 156 -9.64 3.47 7.57
C THR A 156 -8.18 3.26 7.92
N LEU A 157 -7.65 2.11 7.54
CA LEU A 157 -6.24 1.76 7.72
C LEU A 157 -5.64 1.40 6.37
N THR A 158 -4.46 1.95 6.09
CA THR A 158 -3.68 1.62 4.89
C THR A 158 -2.41 0.91 5.35
N ASP A 159 -2.18 -0.31 4.84
CA ASP A 159 -1.00 -1.10 5.21
C ASP A 159 0.25 -0.68 4.42
N SER A 160 1.38 -1.35 4.68
CA SER A 160 2.66 -1.02 4.04
C SER A 160 2.69 -1.37 2.55
N SER A 161 1.76 -2.21 2.07
CA SER A 161 1.61 -2.53 0.65
C SER A 161 0.56 -1.66 -0.05
N ASN A 162 0.12 -0.59 0.63
CA ASN A 162 -0.86 0.37 0.13
C ASN A 162 -2.28 -0.21 -0.05
N ASN A 163 -2.60 -1.28 0.66
CA ASN A 163 -3.96 -1.81 0.71
C ASN A 163 -4.75 -1.06 1.77
N GLN A 164 -5.93 -0.57 1.39
CA GLN A 164 -6.80 0.18 2.27
C GLN A 164 -7.95 -0.70 2.77
N SER A 165 -8.23 -0.62 4.07
CA SER A 165 -9.35 -1.33 4.69
C SER A 165 -10.70 -0.75 4.24
N GLN A 166 -11.77 -1.51 4.44
CA GLN A 166 -13.12 -0.95 4.41
C GLN A 166 -13.25 0.06 5.56
N PRO A 167 -14.06 1.12 5.40
CA PRO A 167 -14.26 2.06 6.50
C PRO A 167 -14.91 1.37 7.70
N LEU A 168 -14.32 1.59 8.87
CA LEU A 168 -14.93 1.18 10.14
C LEU A 168 -15.75 2.35 10.65
N LYS A 169 -17.05 2.15 10.77
CA LYS A 169 -17.93 3.16 11.35
C LYS A 169 -17.77 3.18 12.86
N ILE A 170 -17.40 4.33 13.39
CA ILE A 170 -17.35 4.54 14.85
C ILE A 170 -18.76 4.70 15.36
N SER A 171 -19.15 3.93 16.39
CA SER A 171 -20.48 4.00 16.98
C SER A 171 -20.78 5.44 17.41
N PRO A 172 -21.98 5.95 17.09
CA PRO A 172 -22.33 7.34 17.40
C PRO A 172 -22.29 7.65 18.89
N PHE A 173 -21.91 8.87 19.21
CA PHE A 173 -21.90 9.36 20.58
C PHE A 173 -22.16 10.86 20.60
N VAL A 174 -22.50 11.38 21.78
CA VAL A 174 -22.77 12.80 21.98
C VAL A 174 -21.78 13.34 23.00
N VAL A 175 -21.14 14.45 22.66
CA VAL A 175 -20.33 15.24 23.60
C VAL A 175 -21.24 16.35 24.13
N GLU A 176 -21.56 16.28 25.42
CA GLU A 176 -22.38 17.29 26.06
C GLU A 176 -21.49 18.45 26.54
N GLY A 177 -21.99 19.67 26.36
CA GLY A 177 -21.28 20.85 26.81
C GLY A 177 -21.23 20.90 28.33
N GLN A 178 -20.17 21.52 28.86
CA GLN A 178 -20.08 21.78 30.28
C GLN A 178 -21.03 22.91 30.64
N SER A 179 -21.87 22.68 31.66
CA SER A 179 -22.78 23.67 32.18
C SER A 179 -22.14 24.45 33.30
#